data_20211e705b20cc93bed2ae3161c18c30
#
_entry.id   20211e705b20cc93bed2ae3161c18c30
#
_cell.length_a   1.000
_cell.length_b   1.000
_cell.length_c   1.000
_cell.angle_alpha   90.00
_cell.angle_beta   90.00
_cell.angle_gamma   90.00
#
_symmetry.space_group_name_H-M   'P 1'
#
loop_
_entity.id
_entity.type
_entity.pdbx_description
1 polymer ?
#
loop_
_entity_poly.entity_id
_entity_poly.type
_entity_poly.pdbx_seq_one_letter_code
_entity_poly.pdbx_strand_id
1 'polypeptide(L)'
;MELTPREKDKLLIFTAALLAERRRDRGLKLNYPEAVAYISAAIMEGARDGKTVAELMGFGTTLLKRSEVMEGIPEMIPDIQVEATFPDGTKLVTVHNPIA
;
A
#
# COMPACT_ATOMS: atom_id res chain seq x y z
N MET A 1 -24.64 -6.51 -10.60
CA MET A 1 -23.34 -7.15 -10.40
C MET A 1 -22.99 -7.17 -8.93
N GLU A 2 -22.56 -8.30 -8.44
CA GLU A 2 -22.15 -8.42 -7.05
C GLU A 2 -20.64 -8.61 -6.96
N LEU A 3 -20.01 -7.88 -6.05
CA LEU A 3 -18.59 -8.04 -5.78
C LEU A 3 -18.40 -9.10 -4.70
N THR A 4 -17.32 -9.87 -4.83
CA THR A 4 -16.92 -10.80 -3.77
C THR A 4 -16.45 -10.01 -2.54
N PRO A 5 -16.47 -10.63 -1.33
CA PRO A 5 -15.89 -9.96 -0.14
C PRO A 5 -14.46 -9.49 -0.35
N ARG A 6 -13.64 -10.28 -1.04
CA ARG A 6 -12.25 -9.92 -1.35
C ARG A 6 -12.16 -8.69 -2.24
N GLU A 7 -13.01 -8.60 -3.25
CA GLU A 7 -13.07 -7.42 -4.12
C GLU A 7 -13.51 -6.18 -3.35
N LYS A 8 -14.49 -6.33 -2.45
CA LYS A 8 -14.94 -5.22 -1.58
C LYS A 8 -13.80 -4.74 -0.68
N ASP A 9 -13.05 -5.65 -0.07
CA ASP A 9 -11.91 -5.29 0.79
C ASP A 9 -10.86 -4.52 0.01
N LYS A 10 -10.54 -4.93 -1.20
CA LYS A 10 -9.58 -4.23 -2.05
C LYS A 10 -10.06 -2.84 -2.44
N LEU A 11 -11.35 -2.68 -2.72
CA LEU A 11 -11.92 -1.37 -3.02
C LEU A 11 -11.90 -0.46 -1.80
N LEU A 12 -12.12 -0.99 -0.59
CA LEU A 12 -12.03 -0.22 0.65
C LEU A 12 -10.60 0.27 0.88
N ILE A 13 -9.61 -0.60 0.65
CA ILE A 13 -8.19 -0.21 0.76
C ILE A 13 -7.88 0.89 -0.25
N PHE A 14 -8.35 0.75 -1.48
CA PHE A 14 -8.14 1.76 -2.52
C PHE A 14 -8.77 3.10 -2.12
N THR A 15 -9.99 3.09 -1.61
CA THR A 15 -10.67 4.30 -1.15
C THR A 15 -9.92 4.95 0.01
N ALA A 16 -9.46 4.16 0.97
CA ALA A 16 -8.65 4.65 2.08
C ALA A 16 -7.33 5.26 1.59
N ALA A 17 -6.73 4.67 0.56
CA ALA A 17 -5.50 5.17 -0.03
C ALA A 17 -5.72 6.52 -0.74
N LEU A 18 -6.84 6.70 -1.44
CA LEU A 18 -7.20 7.99 -2.05
C LEU A 18 -7.34 9.07 -1.00
N LEU A 19 -7.98 8.75 0.11
CA LEU A 19 -8.12 9.68 1.22
C LEU A 19 -6.76 10.03 1.82
N ALA A 20 -5.91 9.04 2.02
CA ALA A 20 -4.55 9.24 2.52
C ALA A 20 -3.74 10.14 1.58
N GLU A 21 -3.82 9.91 0.26
CA GLU A 21 -3.15 10.73 -0.74
C GLU A 21 -3.56 12.19 -0.65
N ARG A 22 -4.87 12.45 -0.53
CA ARG A 22 -5.39 13.82 -0.38
C ARG A 22 -4.88 14.50 0.89
N ARG A 23 -4.79 13.75 1.99
CA ARG A 23 -4.26 14.27 3.26
C ARG A 23 -2.78 14.57 3.15
N ARG A 24 -2.01 13.65 2.55
CA ARG A 24 -0.58 13.84 2.31
C ARG A 24 -0.32 15.06 1.42
N ASP A 25 -1.11 15.23 0.35
CA ASP A 25 -0.93 16.33 -0.60
C ASP A 25 -1.14 17.70 0.03
N ARG A 26 -1.94 17.80 1.08
CA ARG A 26 -2.09 19.08 1.80
C ARG A 26 -1.22 19.17 3.06
N GLY A 27 -0.19 18.32 3.13
CA GLY A 27 0.86 18.42 4.15
C GLY A 27 0.55 17.74 5.48
N LEU A 28 -0.53 16.96 5.58
CA LEU A 28 -0.82 16.21 6.80
C LEU A 28 0.06 14.96 6.86
N LYS A 29 0.53 14.64 8.06
CA LYS A 29 1.29 13.41 8.29
C LYS A 29 0.31 12.25 8.41
N LEU A 30 0.59 11.15 7.72
CA LEU A 30 -0.29 9.99 7.69
C LEU A 30 -0.22 9.22 9.00
N ASN A 31 -1.36 8.71 9.44
CA ASN A 31 -1.45 7.80 10.57
C ASN A 31 -1.24 6.35 10.09
N TYR A 32 -1.34 5.39 11.03
CA TYR A 32 -1.09 3.97 10.72
C TYR A 32 -1.98 3.43 9.60
N PRO A 33 -3.33 3.48 9.69
CA PRO A 33 -4.16 2.92 8.62
C PRO A 33 -4.01 3.65 7.30
N GLU A 34 -3.75 4.95 7.31
CA GLU A 34 -3.52 5.72 6.09
C GLU A 34 -2.24 5.29 5.39
N ALA A 35 -1.15 5.11 6.14
CA ALA A 35 0.13 4.68 5.59
C ALA A 35 0.02 3.26 5.01
N VAL A 36 -0.60 2.34 5.74
CA VAL A 36 -0.79 0.96 5.28
C VAL A 36 -1.63 0.93 4.00
N ALA A 37 -2.73 1.66 3.97
CA ALA A 37 -3.61 1.70 2.79
C ALA A 37 -2.90 2.30 1.58
N TYR A 38 -2.16 3.38 1.78
CA TYR A 38 -1.42 4.05 0.70
C TYR A 38 -0.42 3.10 0.03
N ILE A 39 0.38 2.43 0.83
CA ILE A 39 1.39 1.48 0.32
C ILE A 39 0.71 0.28 -0.33
N SER A 40 -0.30 -0.30 0.32
CA SER A 40 -1.00 -1.48 -0.18
C SER A 40 -1.65 -1.23 -1.54
N ALA A 41 -2.33 -0.11 -1.71
CA ALA A 41 -2.97 0.24 -2.98
C ALA A 41 -1.94 0.43 -4.09
N ALA A 42 -0.80 1.05 -3.80
CA ALA A 42 0.27 1.23 -4.78
C ALA A 42 0.84 -0.11 -5.24
N ILE A 43 0.99 -1.07 -4.32
CA ILE A 43 1.43 -2.42 -4.65
C ILE A 43 0.42 -3.13 -5.55
N MET A 44 -0.87 -3.06 -5.21
CA MET A 44 -1.93 -3.67 -6.02
C MET A 44 -1.98 -3.08 -7.43
N GLU A 45 -1.84 -1.77 -7.56
CA GLU A 45 -1.82 -1.11 -8.87
C GLU A 45 -0.55 -1.43 -9.65
N GLY A 46 0.58 -1.54 -8.99
CA GLY A 46 1.83 -1.96 -9.62
C GLY A 46 1.74 -3.37 -10.21
N ALA A 47 1.08 -4.29 -9.51
CA ALA A 47 0.82 -5.63 -10.03
C ALA A 47 -0.08 -5.58 -11.27
N ARG A 48 -1.11 -4.74 -11.25
CA ARG A 48 -2.00 -4.54 -12.39
C ARG A 48 -1.26 -3.95 -13.60
N ASP A 49 -0.27 -3.10 -13.34
CA ASP A 49 0.58 -2.50 -14.37
C ASP A 49 1.61 -3.48 -14.95
N GLY A 50 1.72 -4.68 -14.40
CA GLY A 50 2.62 -5.70 -14.90
C GLY A 50 3.98 -5.78 -14.21
N LYS A 51 4.17 -5.09 -13.09
CA LYS A 51 5.42 -5.23 -12.30
C LYS A 51 5.49 -6.61 -11.67
N THR A 52 6.71 -7.11 -11.49
CA THR A 52 6.96 -8.39 -10.82
C THR A 52 6.89 -8.24 -9.30
N VAL A 53 6.78 -9.37 -8.59
CA VAL A 53 6.85 -9.37 -7.12
C VAL A 53 8.14 -8.72 -6.64
N ALA A 54 9.28 -9.08 -7.24
CA ALA A 54 10.57 -8.51 -6.84
C ALA A 54 10.63 -6.99 -7.03
N GLU A 55 10.12 -6.50 -8.17
CA GLU A 55 10.06 -5.06 -8.43
C GLU A 55 9.19 -4.33 -7.38
N LEU A 56 8.05 -4.93 -7.02
CA LEU A 56 7.13 -4.33 -6.06
C LEU A 56 7.69 -4.33 -4.64
N MET A 57 8.49 -5.33 -4.27
CA MET A 57 9.17 -5.35 -2.97
C MET A 57 10.09 -4.13 -2.82
N GLY A 58 10.83 -3.78 -3.86
CA GLY A 58 11.66 -2.58 -3.88
C GLY A 58 10.84 -1.30 -3.96
N PHE A 59 9.87 -1.27 -4.86
CA PHE A 59 8.99 -0.12 -5.07
C PHE A 59 8.28 0.30 -3.77
N GLY A 60 7.81 -0.67 -3.00
CA GLY A 60 7.10 -0.41 -1.75
C GLY A 60 7.92 0.35 -0.71
N THR A 61 9.25 0.33 -0.82
CA THR A 61 10.13 1.07 0.11
C THR A 61 10.37 2.52 -0.32
N THR A 62 9.84 2.94 -1.46
CA THR A 62 10.06 4.27 -2.02
C THR A 62 8.84 5.18 -1.91
N LEU A 63 7.73 4.69 -1.39
CA LEU A 63 6.43 5.37 -1.47
C LEU A 63 6.24 6.45 -0.42
N LEU A 64 6.68 6.20 0.80
CA LEU A 64 6.53 7.13 1.91
C LEU A 64 7.85 7.35 2.62
N LYS A 65 8.13 8.62 2.92
CA LYS A 65 9.27 9.00 3.74
C LYS A 65 8.86 9.07 5.20
N ARG A 66 9.81 8.91 6.11
CA ARG A 66 9.58 9.06 7.54
C ARG A 66 8.94 10.40 7.89
N SER A 67 9.31 11.46 7.17
CA SER A 67 8.75 12.81 7.38
C SER A 67 7.29 12.96 6.95
N GLU A 68 6.76 12.00 6.21
CA GLU A 68 5.38 12.06 5.69
C GLU A 68 4.38 11.32 6.57
N VAL A 69 4.84 10.68 7.62
CA VAL A 69 4.01 9.91 8.56
C VAL A 69 4.18 10.44 9.97
N MET A 70 3.21 10.14 10.83
CA MET A 70 3.28 10.52 12.24
C MET A 70 4.42 9.81 12.93
N GLU A 71 4.91 10.40 14.03
CA GLU A 71 5.98 9.82 14.82
C GLU A 71 5.60 8.41 15.31
N GLY A 72 6.54 7.49 15.23
CA GLY A 72 6.34 6.10 15.64
C GLY A 72 5.72 5.19 14.59
N ILE A 73 5.16 5.75 13.50
CA ILE A 73 4.52 4.93 12.46
C ILE A 73 5.51 4.00 11.75
N PRO A 74 6.72 4.45 11.35
CA PRO A 74 7.68 3.54 10.70
C PRO A 74 7.99 2.30 11.54
N GLU A 75 8.12 2.46 12.85
CA GLU A 75 8.43 1.37 13.77
C GLU A 75 7.24 0.44 14.00
N MET A 76 6.01 0.91 13.78
CA MET A 76 4.80 0.12 13.87
C MET A 76 4.58 -0.74 12.63
N ILE A 77 5.32 -0.48 11.56
CA ILE A 77 5.15 -1.17 10.27
C ILE A 77 6.49 -1.81 9.88
N PRO A 78 6.88 -2.91 10.53
CA PRO A 78 8.14 -3.61 10.17
C PRO A 78 8.05 -4.26 8.79
N ASP A 79 6.86 -4.66 8.38
CA ASP A 79 6.59 -5.13 7.03
C ASP A 79 5.12 -4.88 6.68
N ILE A 80 4.82 -4.97 5.39
CA ILE A 80 3.45 -4.97 4.86
C ILE A 80 3.33 -6.17 3.94
N GLN A 81 2.26 -6.95 4.12
CA GLN A 81 1.93 -8.06 3.23
C GLN A 81 0.68 -7.70 2.44
N VAL A 82 0.80 -7.76 1.12
CA VAL A 82 -0.28 -7.37 0.21
C VAL A 82 -0.56 -8.53 -0.74
N GLU A 83 -1.81 -8.98 -0.76
CA GLU A 83 -2.25 -9.93 -1.78
C GLU A 83 -2.63 -9.13 -3.02
N ALA A 84 -1.95 -9.38 -4.13
CA ALA A 84 -2.16 -8.67 -5.37
C ALA A 84 -2.38 -9.64 -6.52
N THR A 85 -3.14 -9.21 -7.52
CA THR A 85 -3.43 -10.01 -8.71
C THR A 85 -2.48 -9.62 -9.84
N PHE A 86 -1.65 -10.56 -10.23
CA PHE A 86 -0.71 -10.45 -11.33
C PHE A 86 -1.29 -11.08 -12.59
N PRO A 87 -0.68 -10.87 -13.78
CA PRO A 87 -1.17 -11.52 -14.99
C PRO A 87 -1.26 -13.04 -14.91
N ASP A 88 -0.40 -13.67 -14.11
CA ASP A 88 -0.35 -15.12 -13.95
C ASP A 88 -0.98 -15.62 -12.64
N GLY A 89 -1.72 -14.77 -11.94
CA GLY A 89 -2.47 -15.17 -10.76
C GLY A 89 -2.23 -14.30 -9.54
N THR A 90 -2.89 -14.66 -8.46
CA THR A 90 -2.80 -13.94 -7.18
C THR A 90 -1.56 -14.38 -6.42
N LYS A 91 -0.79 -13.43 -5.93
CA LYS A 91 0.45 -13.67 -5.16
C LYS A 91 0.53 -12.72 -3.98
N LEU A 92 1.26 -13.13 -2.96
CA LEU A 92 1.54 -12.30 -1.79
C LEU A 92 2.84 -11.52 -2.03
N VAL A 93 2.78 -10.22 -1.84
CA VAL A 93 3.95 -9.34 -1.88
C VAL A 93 4.25 -8.90 -0.46
N THR A 94 5.47 -9.16 0.02
CA THR A 94 5.92 -8.69 1.33
C THR A 94 6.93 -7.58 1.13
N VAL A 95 6.62 -6.40 1.69
CA VAL A 95 7.52 -5.25 1.67
C VAL A 95 8.12 -5.11 3.06
N HIS A 96 9.44 -5.29 3.17
CA HIS A 96 10.16 -5.18 4.44
C HIS A 96 10.58 -3.74 4.68
N ASN A 97 10.39 -3.24 5.91
CA ASN A 97 10.77 -1.89 6.31
C ASN A 97 10.33 -0.83 5.29
N PRO A 98 9.02 -0.75 5.00
CA PRO A 98 8.52 0.11 3.91
C PRO A 98 8.79 1.60 4.14
N ILE A 99 8.93 2.03 5.39
CA ILE A 99 9.21 3.43 5.73
C ILE A 99 10.49 3.47 6.57
N ALA A 100 11.58 3.75 5.90
CA ALA A 100 12.90 3.77 6.54
C ALA A 100 13.21 5.11 7.23
#